data_476071d7593af8d017a0af915429c703
#
_entry.id   476071d7593af8d017a0af915429c703
#
_cell.length_a   1.000
_cell.length_b   1.000
_cell.length_c   1.000
_cell.angle_alpha   90.00
_cell.angle_beta   90.00
_cell.angle_gamma   90.00
#
_symmetry.space_group_name_H-M   'P 1'
#
loop_
_entity.id
_entity.type
_entity.pdbx_description
1 polymer ?
#
loop_
_entity_poly.entity_id
_entity_poly.type
_entity_poly.pdbx_seq_one_letter_code
_entity_poly.pdbx_strand_id
1 'polypeptide(L)'
;HVAIRLLHREIASDSDQLERFRREARAVAQLSHPHIVTVIDAGEDDGRPYIVFEYVAGETLKARIRRLGRLDVSESIAYAIEIARALGAAHERHIVHRDVKPQNVLVDEEGRAKVTDFGIARTLDQEGLTADGRVLGTTDYVAPEQALGHEVTGQSDLYSLGIVLFEMLTGDVPFRGENQVAVAMMHVRDDLPDLQARRPEVSASLAAVVDRLTAKDLGARYPDHLEVIADLEEVLMVETARSGGVTGEATAVLRTLPEGTRRRVPLRVRHPAWL
;
A
#
# COMPACT_ATOMS: atom_id res chain seq x y z
N HIS A 1 -15.59 -13.92 16.30
CA HIS A 1 -14.12 -13.96 16.28
C HIS A 1 -13.63 -12.51 16.14
N VAL A 2 -12.51 -12.18 16.84
CA VAL A 2 -11.81 -10.91 16.75
C VAL A 2 -10.30 -11.20 16.69
N ALA A 3 -9.53 -10.29 16.13
CA ALA A 3 -8.08 -10.30 16.19
C ALA A 3 -7.62 -9.30 17.25
N ILE A 4 -6.70 -9.70 18.14
CA ILE A 4 -6.19 -8.84 19.20
C ILE A 4 -4.69 -8.65 19.01
N ARG A 5 -4.28 -7.39 18.95
CA ARG A 5 -2.87 -6.98 18.94
C ARG A 5 -2.49 -6.45 20.31
N LEU A 6 -1.52 -7.10 20.95
CA LEU A 6 -0.94 -6.63 22.21
C LEU A 6 0.31 -5.81 21.93
N LEU A 7 0.49 -4.71 22.63
CA LEU A 7 1.72 -3.92 22.56
C LEU A 7 2.80 -4.50 23.48
N HIS A 8 4.05 -4.26 23.10
CA HIS A 8 5.19 -4.63 23.93
C HIS A 8 5.18 -3.83 25.25
N ARG A 9 5.58 -4.49 26.37
CA ARG A 9 5.59 -3.87 27.70
C ARG A 9 6.52 -2.66 27.81
N GLU A 10 7.56 -2.61 27.00
CA GLU A 10 8.51 -1.50 26.96
C GLU A 10 7.84 -0.18 26.52
N ILE A 11 6.85 -0.26 25.63
CA ILE A 11 6.06 0.88 25.18
C ILE A 11 5.10 1.36 26.27
N ALA A 12 4.54 0.42 27.02
CA ALA A 12 3.63 0.72 28.13
C ALA A 12 4.33 1.47 29.30
N SER A 13 5.65 1.40 29.41
CA SER A 13 6.43 2.06 30.45
C SER A 13 6.75 3.54 30.15
N ASP A 14 6.58 3.99 28.90
CA ASP A 14 6.78 5.37 28.48
C ASP A 14 5.42 6.07 28.29
N SER A 15 5.13 7.04 29.19
CA SER A 15 3.85 7.75 29.19
C SER A 15 3.57 8.52 27.91
N ASP A 16 4.60 9.10 27.27
CA ASP A 16 4.46 9.91 26.06
C ASP A 16 4.18 9.01 24.83
N GLN A 17 4.85 7.86 24.78
CA GLN A 17 4.59 6.84 23.74
C GLN A 17 3.19 6.26 23.90
N LEU A 18 2.76 5.95 25.09
CA LEU A 18 1.43 5.43 25.38
C LEU A 18 0.32 6.43 24.99
N GLU A 19 0.52 7.72 25.28
CA GLU A 19 -0.45 8.76 24.90
C GLU A 19 -0.54 8.92 23.37
N ARG A 20 0.62 8.92 22.67
CA ARG A 20 0.66 8.91 21.18
C ARG A 20 -0.08 7.73 20.63
N PHE A 21 0.23 6.51 21.13
CA PHE A 21 -0.47 5.30 20.73
C PHE A 21 -1.99 5.40 20.88
N ARG A 22 -2.47 5.84 22.06
CA ARG A 22 -3.91 6.02 22.33
C ARG A 22 -4.55 7.02 21.37
N ARG A 23 -3.85 8.10 21.03
CA ARG A 23 -4.33 9.11 20.08
C ARG A 23 -4.45 8.53 18.68
N GLU A 24 -3.45 7.79 18.22
CA GLU A 24 -3.44 7.16 16.90
C GLU A 24 -4.46 6.03 16.80
N ALA A 25 -4.55 5.17 17.79
CA ALA A 25 -5.57 4.14 17.86
C ALA A 25 -6.98 4.73 17.76
N ARG A 26 -7.26 5.86 18.43
CA ARG A 26 -8.54 6.57 18.32
C ARG A 26 -8.77 7.14 16.92
N ALA A 27 -7.74 7.68 16.28
CA ALA A 27 -7.86 8.21 14.91
C ALA A 27 -8.18 7.09 13.90
N VAL A 28 -7.46 5.96 14.00
CA VAL A 28 -7.70 4.79 13.14
C VAL A 28 -9.06 4.15 13.42
N ALA A 29 -9.53 4.14 14.67
CA ALA A 29 -10.86 3.63 15.03
C ALA A 29 -12.02 4.42 14.40
N GLN A 30 -11.77 5.63 13.93
CA GLN A 30 -12.76 6.42 13.18
C GLN A 30 -12.79 6.09 11.68
N LEU A 31 -11.84 5.28 11.18
CA LEU A 31 -11.84 4.84 9.79
C LEU A 31 -12.89 3.73 9.62
N SER A 32 -13.84 3.97 8.73
CA SER A 32 -14.83 2.98 8.30
C SER A 32 -14.80 2.92 6.77
N HIS A 33 -14.26 1.84 6.24
CA HIS A 33 -14.13 1.64 4.80
C HIS A 33 -14.10 0.14 4.47
N PRO A 34 -14.70 -0.34 3.37
CA PRO A 34 -14.75 -1.77 3.04
C PRO A 34 -13.35 -2.42 2.89
N HIS A 35 -12.34 -1.64 2.50
CA HIS A 35 -10.97 -2.11 2.32
C HIS A 35 -10.01 -1.69 3.46
N ILE A 36 -10.55 -1.35 4.63
CA ILE A 36 -9.78 -1.13 5.87
C ILE A 36 -10.27 -2.12 6.92
N VAL A 37 -9.35 -2.77 7.62
CA VAL A 37 -9.68 -3.62 8.76
C VAL A 37 -10.19 -2.74 9.90
N THR A 38 -11.42 -3.00 10.35
CA THR A 38 -12.11 -2.17 11.34
C THR A 38 -11.50 -2.37 12.73
N VAL A 39 -11.18 -1.28 13.42
CA VAL A 39 -10.88 -1.30 14.85
C VAL A 39 -12.20 -1.35 15.62
N ILE A 40 -12.40 -2.41 16.41
CA ILE A 40 -13.61 -2.63 17.21
C ILE A 40 -13.47 -1.96 18.58
N ASP A 41 -12.28 -2.09 19.20
CA ASP A 41 -12.00 -1.57 20.53
C ASP A 41 -10.50 -1.35 20.73
N ALA A 42 -10.14 -0.51 21.67
CA ALA A 42 -8.78 -0.31 22.13
C ALA A 42 -8.78 -0.03 23.63
N GLY A 43 -7.94 -0.73 24.37
CA GLY A 43 -7.92 -0.64 25.82
C GLY A 43 -6.57 -0.99 26.41
N GLU A 44 -6.59 -1.20 27.73
CA GLU A 44 -5.44 -1.62 28.51
C GLU A 44 -5.90 -2.69 29.50
N ASP A 45 -5.16 -3.78 29.59
CA ASP A 45 -5.37 -4.86 30.56
C ASP A 45 -4.04 -5.15 31.26
N ASP A 46 -4.05 -5.10 32.59
CA ASP A 46 -2.87 -5.29 33.46
C ASP A 46 -1.64 -4.47 33.00
N GLY A 47 -1.84 -3.17 32.71
CA GLY A 47 -0.79 -2.27 32.21
C GLY A 47 -0.32 -2.57 30.78
N ARG A 48 -1.06 -3.38 30.03
CA ARG A 48 -0.75 -3.78 28.66
C ARG A 48 -1.76 -3.23 27.65
N PRO A 49 -1.38 -2.25 26.84
CA PRO A 49 -2.28 -1.74 25.81
C PRO A 49 -2.58 -2.80 24.74
N TYR A 50 -3.84 -2.83 24.28
CA TYR A 50 -4.29 -3.70 23.22
C TYR A 50 -5.20 -2.96 22.24
N ILE A 51 -5.28 -3.51 21.01
CA ILE A 51 -6.27 -3.12 20.01
C ILE A 51 -7.00 -4.38 19.55
N VAL A 52 -8.31 -4.27 19.46
CA VAL A 52 -9.19 -5.31 18.95
C VAL A 52 -9.63 -4.94 17.55
N PHE A 53 -9.36 -5.81 16.59
CA PHE A 53 -9.75 -5.67 15.19
C PHE A 53 -10.86 -6.66 14.83
N GLU A 54 -11.62 -6.35 13.78
CA GLU A 54 -12.42 -7.37 13.12
C GLU A 54 -11.53 -8.55 12.70
N TYR A 55 -12.09 -9.75 12.81
CA TYR A 55 -11.42 -10.93 12.29
C TYR A 55 -11.70 -11.07 10.79
N VAL A 56 -10.67 -11.01 9.97
CA VAL A 56 -10.74 -11.26 8.53
C VAL A 56 -10.31 -12.69 8.28
N ALA A 57 -11.25 -13.55 7.87
CA ALA A 57 -10.94 -14.91 7.44
C ALA A 57 -10.25 -14.84 6.07
N GLY A 58 -9.04 -15.41 5.96
CA GLY A 58 -8.25 -15.37 4.73
C GLY A 58 -6.75 -15.46 4.99
N GLU A 59 -5.97 -14.91 4.09
CA GLU A 59 -4.51 -14.91 4.14
C GLU A 59 -3.94 -13.49 3.94
N THR A 60 -2.66 -13.27 4.34
CA THR A 60 -1.99 -12.02 3.96
C THR A 60 -1.64 -12.03 2.48
N LEU A 61 -1.64 -10.85 1.84
CA LEU A 61 -1.19 -10.70 0.45
C LEU A 61 0.24 -11.25 0.26
N LYS A 62 1.10 -11.14 1.27
CA LYS A 62 2.45 -11.73 1.25
C LYS A 62 2.43 -13.25 1.19
N ALA A 63 1.54 -13.90 1.96
CA ALA A 63 1.37 -15.35 1.93
C ALA A 63 0.86 -15.80 0.55
N ARG A 64 -0.10 -15.06 -0.02
CA ARG A 64 -0.65 -15.31 -1.35
C ARG A 64 0.42 -15.21 -2.44
N ILE A 65 1.22 -14.14 -2.45
CA ILE A 65 2.34 -13.97 -3.40
C ILE A 65 3.33 -15.14 -3.26
N ARG A 66 3.74 -15.49 -2.03
CA ARG A 66 4.66 -16.62 -1.81
C ARG A 66 4.12 -17.95 -2.28
N ARG A 67 2.83 -18.19 -2.08
CA ARG A 67 2.16 -19.45 -2.47
C ARG A 67 2.02 -19.58 -3.98
N LEU A 68 1.73 -18.48 -4.68
CA LEU A 68 1.48 -18.47 -6.14
C LEU A 68 2.74 -18.14 -6.96
N GLY A 69 3.80 -17.63 -6.31
CA GLY A 69 5.00 -17.10 -6.94
C GLY A 69 4.80 -15.68 -7.46
N ARG A 70 3.78 -15.43 -8.26
CA ARG A 70 3.31 -14.11 -8.71
C ARG A 70 1.80 -14.16 -8.92
N LEU A 71 1.16 -13.01 -8.91
CA LEU A 71 -0.29 -12.93 -9.11
C LEU A 71 -0.64 -12.70 -10.58
N ASP A 72 -1.88 -12.99 -10.95
CA ASP A 72 -2.43 -12.56 -12.23
C ASP A 72 -2.40 -11.04 -12.38
N VAL A 73 -2.28 -10.53 -13.62
CA VAL A 73 -2.17 -9.08 -13.88
C VAL A 73 -3.43 -8.37 -13.45
N SER A 74 -4.60 -8.88 -13.82
CA SER A 74 -5.89 -8.27 -13.48
C SER A 74 -6.16 -8.31 -11.97
N GLU A 75 -5.81 -9.43 -11.32
CA GLU A 75 -5.88 -9.57 -9.86
C GLU A 75 -4.96 -8.57 -9.15
N SER A 76 -3.73 -8.39 -9.62
CA SER A 76 -2.76 -7.42 -9.08
C SER A 76 -3.28 -5.98 -9.17
N ILE A 77 -3.88 -5.62 -10.30
CA ILE A 77 -4.47 -4.29 -10.51
C ILE A 77 -5.68 -4.10 -9.59
N ALA A 78 -6.56 -5.11 -9.46
CA ALA A 78 -7.72 -5.05 -8.58
C ALA A 78 -7.32 -4.79 -7.13
N TYR A 79 -6.34 -5.54 -6.60
CA TYR A 79 -5.82 -5.30 -5.25
C TYR A 79 -5.16 -3.93 -5.10
N ALA A 80 -4.43 -3.45 -6.11
CA ALA A 80 -3.84 -2.11 -6.07
C ALA A 80 -4.90 -1.01 -6.00
N ILE A 81 -6.01 -1.14 -6.72
CA ILE A 81 -7.17 -0.23 -6.64
C ILE A 81 -7.80 -0.25 -5.25
N GLU A 82 -8.04 -1.44 -4.69
CA GLU A 82 -8.65 -1.60 -3.36
C GLU A 82 -7.76 -1.01 -2.26
N ILE A 83 -6.44 -1.25 -2.33
CA ILE A 83 -5.46 -0.66 -1.42
C ILE A 83 -5.42 0.87 -1.58
N ALA A 84 -5.40 1.39 -2.82
CA ALA A 84 -5.41 2.83 -3.07
C ALA A 84 -6.67 3.51 -2.49
N ARG A 85 -7.85 2.87 -2.59
CA ARG A 85 -9.09 3.35 -1.97
C ARG A 85 -9.01 3.38 -0.45
N ALA A 86 -8.42 2.33 0.16
CA ALA A 86 -8.20 2.29 1.61
C ALA A 86 -7.26 3.41 2.07
N LEU A 87 -6.13 3.59 1.39
CA LEU A 87 -5.17 4.65 1.69
C LEU A 87 -5.81 6.04 1.52
N GLY A 88 -6.57 6.24 0.43
CA GLY A 88 -7.28 7.48 0.19
C GLY A 88 -8.25 7.85 1.30
N ALA A 89 -9.05 6.91 1.77
CA ALA A 89 -9.99 7.13 2.87
C ALA A 89 -9.28 7.53 4.19
N ALA A 90 -8.06 7.07 4.40
CA ALA A 90 -7.22 7.48 5.53
C ALA A 90 -6.58 8.86 5.30
N HIS A 91 -6.04 9.12 4.10
CA HIS A 91 -5.42 10.40 3.75
C HIS A 91 -6.40 11.57 3.83
N GLU A 92 -7.67 11.37 3.45
CA GLU A 92 -8.74 12.37 3.61
C GLU A 92 -8.97 12.78 5.08
N ARG A 93 -8.56 11.92 6.02
CA ARG A 93 -8.58 12.18 7.47
C ARG A 93 -7.20 12.52 8.04
N HIS A 94 -6.25 12.87 7.17
CA HIS A 94 -4.86 13.20 7.55
C HIS A 94 -4.12 12.05 8.26
N ILE A 95 -4.52 10.80 8.00
CA ILE A 95 -3.85 9.60 8.51
C ILE A 95 -3.01 9.02 7.39
N VAL A 96 -1.69 8.99 7.58
CA VAL A 96 -0.72 8.35 6.67
C VAL A 96 -0.37 6.98 7.23
N HIS A 97 -0.37 5.95 6.39
CA HIS A 97 -0.14 4.57 6.82
C HIS A 97 1.32 4.31 7.22
N ARG A 98 2.28 4.83 6.46
CA ARG A 98 3.75 4.78 6.68
C ARG A 98 4.40 3.40 6.62
N ASP A 99 3.64 2.30 6.52
CA ASP A 99 4.14 0.93 6.48
C ASP A 99 3.31 0.05 5.53
N VAL A 100 3.03 0.57 4.32
CA VAL A 100 2.30 -0.17 3.27
C VAL A 100 3.19 -1.28 2.75
N LYS A 101 2.74 -2.53 2.96
CA LYS A 101 3.45 -3.75 2.53
C LYS A 101 2.48 -4.92 2.46
N PRO A 102 2.80 -6.00 1.72
CA PRO A 102 1.88 -7.13 1.54
C PRO A 102 1.54 -7.88 2.84
N GLN A 103 2.37 -7.75 3.88
CA GLN A 103 2.08 -8.34 5.20
C GLN A 103 0.92 -7.62 5.91
N ASN A 104 0.74 -6.32 5.62
CA ASN A 104 -0.29 -5.46 6.19
C ASN A 104 -1.53 -5.35 5.29
N VAL A 105 -1.68 -6.25 4.32
CA VAL A 105 -2.87 -6.40 3.48
C VAL A 105 -3.40 -7.81 3.65
N LEU A 106 -4.64 -7.94 4.09
CA LEU A 106 -5.37 -9.21 4.19
C LEU A 106 -6.23 -9.39 2.94
N VAL A 107 -6.27 -10.61 2.42
CA VAL A 107 -7.19 -11.00 1.35
C VAL A 107 -8.20 -11.94 1.97
N ASP A 108 -9.48 -11.54 1.97
CA ASP A 108 -10.56 -12.33 2.54
C ASP A 108 -10.96 -13.52 1.64
N GLU A 109 -11.89 -14.36 2.13
CA GLU A 109 -12.38 -15.54 1.39
C GLU A 109 -13.12 -15.19 0.10
N GLU A 110 -13.65 -13.95 0.00
CA GLU A 110 -14.28 -13.43 -1.22
C GLU A 110 -13.27 -12.79 -2.19
N GLY A 111 -11.97 -12.81 -1.86
CA GLY A 111 -10.90 -12.26 -2.70
C GLY A 111 -10.77 -10.74 -2.64
N ARG A 112 -11.24 -10.08 -1.57
CA ARG A 112 -11.15 -8.63 -1.39
C ARG A 112 -9.97 -8.27 -0.50
N ALA A 113 -9.21 -7.24 -0.88
CA ALA A 113 -8.13 -6.73 -0.04
C ALA A 113 -8.64 -5.81 1.06
N LYS A 114 -8.09 -5.97 2.26
CA LYS A 114 -8.28 -5.08 3.42
C LYS A 114 -6.93 -4.69 4.00
N VAL A 115 -6.67 -3.40 4.09
CA VAL A 115 -5.45 -2.85 4.70
C VAL A 115 -5.60 -2.83 6.22
N THR A 116 -4.57 -3.27 6.92
CA THR A 116 -4.49 -3.27 8.39
C THR A 116 -3.23 -2.56 8.88
N ASP A 117 -3.14 -2.35 10.18
CA ASP A 117 -1.93 -1.81 10.82
C ASP A 117 -1.53 -0.38 10.38
N PHE A 118 -2.53 0.50 10.17
CA PHE A 118 -2.27 1.92 9.94
C PHE A 118 -1.41 2.51 11.07
N GLY A 119 -0.18 2.87 10.75
CA GLY A 119 0.77 3.70 11.51
C GLY A 119 0.95 3.54 13.01
N ILE A 120 0.06 2.82 13.68
CA ILE A 120 -0.08 2.72 15.14
C ILE A 120 1.22 2.24 15.85
N ALA A 121 2.04 1.46 15.13
CA ALA A 121 3.28 0.93 15.72
C ALA A 121 4.51 1.80 15.43
N ARG A 122 4.48 2.65 14.41
CA ARG A 122 5.65 3.39 13.94
C ARG A 122 5.86 4.74 14.61
N THR A 123 4.84 5.28 15.24
CA THR A 123 4.96 6.48 16.11
C THR A 123 5.76 6.17 17.36
N LEU A 124 5.90 4.88 17.70
CA LEU A 124 6.66 4.40 18.83
C LEU A 124 8.13 4.16 18.49
N ASP A 125 8.41 3.94 17.21
CA ASP A 125 9.75 3.72 16.66
C ASP A 125 10.22 4.93 15.82
N GLN A 126 9.70 6.14 16.09
CA GLN A 126 10.11 7.34 15.42
C GLN A 126 11.55 7.71 15.77
N GLU A 127 12.44 6.95 15.15
CA GLU A 127 13.65 7.52 14.59
C GLU A 127 13.93 6.64 13.36
N GLY A 128 13.74 7.23 12.17
CA GLY A 128 14.43 6.78 10.99
C GLY A 128 15.87 6.49 11.38
N LEU A 129 16.73 5.83 10.68
CA LEU A 129 18.07 5.49 11.13
C LEU A 129 18.33 5.92 12.58
N THR A 130 18.18 5.03 13.55
CA THR A 130 18.55 5.36 14.94
C THR A 130 19.99 5.91 14.91
N ALA A 131 20.36 6.79 15.84
CA ALA A 131 21.73 7.29 15.98
C ALA A 131 22.80 6.18 15.94
N ASP A 132 22.40 4.93 16.21
CA ASP A 132 23.21 3.71 16.14
C ASP A 132 23.17 2.99 14.77
N GLY A 133 22.55 3.56 13.72
CA GLY A 133 22.48 2.96 12.39
C GLY A 133 21.63 1.68 12.28
N ARG A 134 20.76 1.42 13.27
CA ARG A 134 19.80 0.30 13.23
C ARG A 134 18.50 0.77 12.60
N VAL A 135 18.11 0.13 11.51
CA VAL A 135 16.79 0.28 10.91
C VAL A 135 15.89 -0.78 11.52
N LEU A 136 14.88 -0.37 12.31
CA LEU A 136 13.87 -1.31 12.79
C LEU A 136 12.81 -1.54 11.70
N GLY A 137 12.60 -2.79 11.30
CA GLY A 137 11.56 -3.16 10.35
C GLY A 137 12.07 -3.44 8.93
N THR A 138 11.16 -3.83 8.04
CA THR A 138 11.46 -4.18 6.64
C THR A 138 11.56 -2.91 5.81
N THR A 139 12.70 -2.68 5.14
CA THR A 139 12.94 -1.51 4.26
C THR A 139 12.58 -1.75 2.81
N ASP A 140 12.09 -2.94 2.46
CA ASP A 140 11.81 -3.37 1.08
C ASP A 140 10.75 -2.51 0.36
N TYR A 141 9.94 -1.74 1.11
CA TYR A 141 8.84 -0.93 0.59
C TYR A 141 8.95 0.55 0.98
N VAL A 142 10.06 0.96 1.59
CA VAL A 142 10.24 2.30 2.14
C VAL A 142 10.27 3.36 1.05
N ALA A 143 9.57 4.48 1.23
CA ALA A 143 9.66 5.60 0.29
C ALA A 143 11.00 6.35 0.43
N PRO A 144 11.53 6.96 -0.66
CA PRO A 144 12.79 7.69 -0.64
C PRO A 144 12.86 8.76 0.46
N GLU A 145 11.82 9.59 0.58
CA GLU A 145 11.71 10.65 1.59
C GLU A 145 11.70 10.08 3.01
N GLN A 146 11.08 8.92 3.20
CA GLN A 146 11.04 8.24 4.48
C GLN A 146 12.41 7.65 4.85
N ALA A 147 13.14 7.07 3.88
CA ALA A 147 14.50 6.59 4.08
C ALA A 147 15.48 7.72 4.44
N LEU A 148 15.22 8.93 3.96
CA LEU A 148 16.02 10.12 4.23
C LEU A 148 15.59 10.86 5.52
N GLY A 149 14.52 10.41 6.21
CA GLY A 149 14.01 11.09 7.39
C GLY A 149 13.28 12.41 7.09
N HIS A 150 12.86 12.61 5.85
CA HIS A 150 12.05 13.76 5.44
C HIS A 150 10.58 13.57 5.82
N GLU A 151 9.76 14.59 5.57
CA GLU A 151 8.32 14.53 5.83
C GLU A 151 7.65 13.40 5.03
N VAL A 152 6.90 12.54 5.73
CA VAL A 152 6.17 11.41 5.18
C VAL A 152 4.71 11.81 4.97
N THR A 153 4.24 11.75 3.73
CA THR A 153 2.89 12.14 3.32
C THR A 153 2.13 10.97 2.67
N GLY A 154 0.91 11.20 2.22
CA GLY A 154 0.16 10.21 1.44
C GLY A 154 0.89 9.74 0.18
N GLN A 155 1.72 10.58 -0.43
CA GLN A 155 2.54 10.19 -1.58
C GLN A 155 3.59 9.12 -1.23
N SER A 156 4.05 9.07 0.02
CA SER A 156 4.94 8.00 0.51
C SER A 156 4.25 6.64 0.52
N ASP A 157 2.97 6.61 0.93
CA ASP A 157 2.16 5.38 0.89
C ASP A 157 1.90 4.94 -0.57
N LEU A 158 1.71 5.90 -1.50
CA LEU A 158 1.55 5.59 -2.92
C LEU A 158 2.83 5.02 -3.54
N TYR A 159 4.01 5.50 -3.13
CA TYR A 159 5.28 4.87 -3.52
C TYR A 159 5.35 3.41 -3.05
N SER A 160 5.05 3.18 -1.78
CA SER A 160 5.05 1.82 -1.20
C SER A 160 4.03 0.91 -1.89
N LEU A 161 2.85 1.43 -2.28
CA LEU A 161 1.87 0.72 -3.10
C LEU A 161 2.45 0.33 -4.47
N GLY A 162 3.23 1.21 -5.11
CA GLY A 162 3.93 0.90 -6.36
C GLY A 162 4.90 -0.28 -6.21
N ILE A 163 5.64 -0.34 -5.10
CA ILE A 163 6.53 -1.48 -4.79
C ILE A 163 5.74 -2.77 -4.53
N VAL A 164 4.60 -2.68 -3.81
CA VAL A 164 3.69 -3.81 -3.60
C VAL A 164 3.15 -4.34 -4.94
N LEU A 165 2.73 -3.43 -5.83
CA LEU A 165 2.24 -3.80 -7.16
C LEU A 165 3.34 -4.47 -8.00
N PHE A 166 4.56 -3.94 -7.98
CA PHE A 166 5.71 -4.57 -8.63
C PHE A 166 5.93 -5.99 -8.10
N GLU A 167 5.89 -6.21 -6.79
CA GLU A 167 6.06 -7.53 -6.20
C GLU A 167 4.90 -8.48 -6.57
N MET A 168 3.66 -8.02 -6.55
CA MET A 168 2.51 -8.84 -7.00
C MET A 168 2.71 -9.32 -8.43
N LEU A 169 3.21 -8.45 -9.31
CA LEU A 169 3.41 -8.74 -10.73
C LEU A 169 4.63 -9.63 -11.00
N THR A 170 5.71 -9.51 -10.23
CA THR A 170 6.98 -10.20 -10.49
C THR A 170 7.27 -11.38 -9.55
N GLY A 171 6.63 -11.39 -8.37
CA GLY A 171 6.90 -12.33 -7.28
C GLY A 171 8.05 -11.91 -6.36
N ASP A 172 8.78 -10.86 -6.73
CA ASP A 172 9.97 -10.39 -6.02
C ASP A 172 9.95 -8.88 -5.79
N VAL A 173 10.58 -8.42 -4.70
CA VAL A 173 10.84 -7.00 -4.47
C VAL A 173 11.89 -6.47 -5.47
N PRO A 174 11.82 -5.18 -5.86
CA PRO A 174 12.72 -4.63 -6.87
C PRO A 174 14.18 -4.56 -6.41
N PHE A 175 14.42 -4.30 -5.13
CA PHE A 175 15.74 -4.07 -4.58
C PHE A 175 16.10 -5.12 -3.53
N ARG A 176 17.35 -5.60 -3.58
CA ARG A 176 17.92 -6.54 -2.62
C ARG A 176 19.34 -6.08 -2.29
N GLY A 177 19.66 -5.91 -1.03
CA GLY A 177 20.96 -5.46 -0.55
C GLY A 177 21.50 -6.34 0.58
N GLU A 178 22.76 -6.14 0.94
CA GLU A 178 23.44 -6.88 2.01
C GLU A 178 22.83 -6.62 3.40
N ASN A 179 22.19 -5.46 3.57
CA ASN A 179 21.52 -5.05 4.80
C ASN A 179 20.39 -4.07 4.50
N GLN A 180 19.58 -3.78 5.51
CA GLN A 180 18.42 -2.89 5.39
C GLN A 180 18.76 -1.46 4.96
N VAL A 181 19.93 -0.94 5.39
CA VAL A 181 20.38 0.40 4.99
C VAL A 181 20.73 0.43 3.50
N ALA A 182 21.38 -0.61 2.98
CA ALA A 182 21.65 -0.72 1.56
C ALA A 182 20.37 -0.75 0.73
N VAL A 183 19.35 -1.53 1.15
CA VAL A 183 18.05 -1.57 0.48
C VAL A 183 17.36 -0.20 0.53
N ALA A 184 17.35 0.47 1.69
CA ALA A 184 16.78 1.80 1.81
C ALA A 184 17.45 2.82 0.87
N MET A 185 18.78 2.75 0.74
CA MET A 185 19.54 3.62 -0.18
C MET A 185 19.29 3.31 -1.66
N MET A 186 18.98 2.06 -2.02
CA MET A 186 18.52 1.72 -3.37
C MET A 186 17.17 2.38 -3.69
N HIS A 187 16.21 2.40 -2.74
CA HIS A 187 14.96 3.15 -2.91
C HIS A 187 15.19 4.65 -3.15
N VAL A 188 16.26 5.22 -2.62
CA VAL A 188 16.61 6.64 -2.82
C VAL A 188 17.26 6.90 -4.18
N ARG A 189 18.16 6.00 -4.64
CA ARG A 189 19.11 6.30 -5.73
C ARG A 189 18.90 5.49 -7.00
N ASP A 190 18.45 4.22 -6.87
CA ASP A 190 18.45 3.30 -7.98
C ASP A 190 17.11 3.35 -8.72
N ASP A 191 17.16 3.27 -10.04
CA ASP A 191 15.96 3.15 -10.86
C ASP A 191 15.25 1.82 -10.61
N LEU A 192 13.93 1.83 -10.75
CA LEU A 192 13.15 0.60 -10.68
C LEU A 192 13.57 -0.34 -11.82
N PRO A 193 13.79 -1.63 -11.58
CA PRO A 193 14.03 -2.58 -12.65
C PRO A 193 12.86 -2.60 -13.64
N ASP A 194 13.17 -2.66 -14.94
CA ASP A 194 12.16 -2.70 -16.00
C ASP A 194 11.16 -3.84 -15.75
N LEU A 195 9.90 -3.47 -15.52
CA LEU A 195 8.81 -4.39 -15.25
C LEU A 195 8.53 -5.32 -16.45
N GLN A 196 8.58 -4.78 -17.69
CA GLN A 196 8.32 -5.58 -18.91
C GLN A 196 9.48 -6.54 -19.21
N ALA A 197 10.71 -6.22 -18.82
CA ALA A 197 11.82 -7.17 -18.92
C ALA A 197 11.63 -8.35 -17.95
N ARG A 198 11.00 -8.14 -16.77
CA ARG A 198 10.70 -9.20 -15.79
C ARG A 198 9.41 -9.95 -16.10
N ARG A 199 8.44 -9.27 -16.71
CA ARG A 199 7.13 -9.82 -17.06
C ARG A 199 6.63 -9.26 -18.39
N PRO A 200 7.05 -9.84 -19.52
CA PRO A 200 6.75 -9.32 -20.85
C PRO A 200 5.26 -9.23 -21.21
N GLU A 201 4.40 -9.98 -20.55
CA GLU A 201 2.95 -9.92 -20.73
C GLU A 201 2.28 -8.67 -20.16
N VAL A 202 2.95 -7.91 -19.30
CA VAL A 202 2.44 -6.64 -18.76
C VAL A 202 2.40 -5.57 -19.85
N SER A 203 1.31 -4.80 -19.92
CA SER A 203 1.20 -3.69 -20.88
C SER A 203 2.15 -2.54 -20.54
N ALA A 204 2.53 -1.76 -21.54
CA ALA A 204 3.30 -0.54 -21.34
C ALA A 204 2.55 0.48 -20.46
N SER A 205 1.20 0.50 -20.53
CA SER A 205 0.38 1.37 -19.68
C SER A 205 0.47 0.98 -18.20
N LEU A 206 0.43 -0.32 -17.87
CA LEU A 206 0.62 -0.77 -16.48
C LEU A 206 2.04 -0.49 -15.99
N ALA A 207 3.05 -0.73 -16.83
CA ALA A 207 4.43 -0.39 -16.48
C ALA A 207 4.59 1.10 -16.18
N ALA A 208 4.00 1.98 -17.00
CA ALA A 208 4.03 3.42 -16.77
C ALA A 208 3.35 3.84 -15.46
N VAL A 209 2.25 3.18 -15.05
CA VAL A 209 1.62 3.43 -13.74
C VAL A 209 2.56 3.04 -12.60
N VAL A 210 3.22 1.88 -12.69
CA VAL A 210 4.19 1.44 -11.68
C VAL A 210 5.38 2.41 -11.60
N ASP A 211 5.92 2.83 -12.74
CA ASP A 211 7.02 3.80 -12.81
C ASP A 211 6.63 5.15 -12.17
N ARG A 212 5.42 5.64 -12.46
CA ARG A 212 4.91 6.89 -11.89
C ARG A 212 4.67 6.76 -10.38
N LEU A 213 4.12 5.66 -9.88
CA LEU A 213 3.97 5.40 -8.44
C LEU A 213 5.32 5.42 -7.73
N THR A 214 6.37 4.86 -8.36
CA THR A 214 7.70 4.69 -7.77
C THR A 214 8.68 5.80 -8.15
N ALA A 215 8.20 6.89 -8.75
CA ALA A 215 9.02 8.06 -9.04
C ALA A 215 9.68 8.61 -7.77
N LYS A 216 10.99 8.91 -7.84
CA LYS A 216 11.75 9.43 -6.69
C LYS A 216 11.35 10.87 -6.37
N ASP A 217 11.17 11.68 -7.40
CA ASP A 217 10.65 13.04 -7.27
C ASP A 217 9.15 13.03 -6.97
N LEU A 218 8.75 13.71 -5.90
CA LEU A 218 7.35 13.87 -5.50
C LEU A 218 6.51 14.58 -6.56
N GLY A 219 7.10 15.52 -7.30
CA GLY A 219 6.42 16.23 -8.39
C GLY A 219 6.13 15.38 -9.63
N ALA A 220 6.91 14.30 -9.83
CA ALA A 220 6.70 13.32 -10.89
C ALA A 220 5.76 12.19 -10.49
N ARG A 221 5.58 11.97 -9.17
CA ARG A 221 4.70 10.95 -8.61
C ARG A 221 3.22 11.37 -8.69
N TYR A 222 2.31 10.45 -8.47
CA TYR A 222 0.90 10.77 -8.29
C TYR A 222 0.68 11.71 -7.10
N PRO A 223 -0.11 12.79 -7.27
CA PRO A 223 -0.38 13.73 -6.18
C PRO A 223 -1.30 13.12 -5.11
N ASP A 224 -2.23 12.24 -5.53
CA ASP A 224 -3.20 11.61 -4.65
C ASP A 224 -3.67 10.24 -5.19
N HIS A 225 -4.50 9.58 -4.39
CA HIS A 225 -5.07 8.27 -4.70
C HIS A 225 -6.08 8.29 -5.85
N LEU A 226 -6.75 9.41 -6.12
CA LEU A 226 -7.81 9.49 -7.15
C LEU A 226 -7.22 9.33 -8.55
N GLU A 227 -6.07 9.99 -8.83
CA GLU A 227 -5.38 9.81 -10.11
C GLU A 227 -4.85 8.38 -10.26
N VAL A 228 -4.31 7.78 -9.20
CA VAL A 228 -3.85 6.36 -9.21
C VAL A 228 -4.99 5.43 -9.56
N ILE A 229 -6.15 5.58 -8.90
CA ILE A 229 -7.32 4.74 -9.13
C ILE A 229 -7.81 4.89 -10.58
N ALA A 230 -7.90 6.12 -11.08
CA ALA A 230 -8.36 6.38 -12.44
C ALA A 230 -7.48 5.70 -13.50
N ASP A 231 -6.15 5.82 -13.37
CA ASP A 231 -5.20 5.21 -14.30
C ASP A 231 -5.22 3.67 -14.18
N LEU A 232 -5.31 3.11 -12.97
CA LEU A 232 -5.41 1.66 -12.76
C LEU A 232 -6.72 1.08 -13.29
N GLU A 233 -7.86 1.78 -13.16
CA GLU A 233 -9.15 1.36 -13.71
C GLU A 233 -9.13 1.35 -15.25
N GLU A 234 -8.49 2.34 -15.88
CA GLU A 234 -8.28 2.36 -17.34
C GLU A 234 -7.40 1.19 -17.80
N VAL A 235 -6.27 0.97 -17.08
CA VAL A 235 -5.36 -0.14 -17.38
C VAL A 235 -6.04 -1.50 -17.18
N LEU A 236 -6.87 -1.67 -16.16
CA LEU A 236 -7.62 -2.91 -15.92
C LEU A 236 -8.54 -3.25 -17.09
N MET A 237 -9.21 -2.26 -17.67
CA MET A 237 -10.03 -2.47 -18.87
C MET A 237 -9.19 -2.94 -20.08
N VAL A 238 -8.00 -2.35 -20.27
CA VAL A 238 -7.08 -2.74 -21.35
C VAL A 238 -6.57 -4.16 -21.14
N GLU A 239 -6.13 -4.51 -19.93
CA GLU A 239 -5.59 -5.84 -19.64
C GLU A 239 -6.67 -6.93 -19.76
N THR A 240 -7.88 -6.65 -19.30
CA THR A 240 -9.02 -7.58 -19.45
C THR A 240 -9.36 -7.81 -20.93
N ALA A 241 -9.30 -6.77 -21.76
CA ALA A 241 -9.52 -6.91 -23.20
C ALA A 241 -8.40 -7.71 -23.91
N ARG A 242 -7.15 -7.55 -23.46
CA ARG A 242 -5.99 -8.28 -24.01
C ARG A 242 -5.98 -9.76 -23.66
N SER A 243 -6.38 -10.10 -22.44
CA SER A 243 -6.37 -11.49 -21.97
C SER A 243 -7.47 -12.35 -22.60
N GLY A 244 -8.40 -11.77 -23.36
CA GLY A 244 -9.56 -12.49 -23.96
C GLY A 244 -10.43 -13.16 -22.90
N GLY A 245 -10.24 -12.80 -21.64
CA GLY A 245 -10.76 -13.51 -20.47
C GLY A 245 -12.16 -13.09 -20.09
N VAL A 246 -12.86 -14.07 -19.59
CA VAL A 246 -14.20 -13.97 -19.03
C VAL A 246 -14.23 -12.96 -17.89
N THR A 247 -14.99 -11.95 -18.08
CA THR A 247 -15.31 -10.74 -17.30
C THR A 247 -15.70 -10.91 -15.81
N GLY A 248 -15.40 -12.03 -15.15
CA GLY A 248 -15.90 -12.28 -13.79
C GLY A 248 -15.29 -11.36 -12.72
N GLU A 249 -13.97 -11.27 -12.65
CA GLU A 249 -13.27 -10.54 -11.58
C GLU A 249 -13.22 -9.03 -11.83
N ALA A 250 -12.91 -8.61 -13.07
CA ALA A 250 -12.96 -7.19 -13.45
C ALA A 250 -14.36 -6.59 -13.26
N THR A 251 -15.43 -7.39 -13.51
CA THR A 251 -16.81 -6.97 -13.27
C THR A 251 -17.12 -6.86 -11.79
N ALA A 252 -16.52 -7.67 -10.91
CA ALA A 252 -16.72 -7.57 -9.47
C ALA A 252 -16.12 -6.26 -8.92
N VAL A 253 -14.90 -5.88 -9.33
CA VAL A 253 -14.25 -4.61 -8.94
C VAL A 253 -15.06 -3.40 -9.44
N LEU A 254 -15.59 -3.45 -10.68
CA LEU A 254 -16.42 -2.39 -11.25
C LEU A 254 -17.80 -2.29 -10.60
N ARG A 255 -18.35 -3.37 -10.05
CA ARG A 255 -19.64 -3.38 -9.32
C ARG A 255 -19.57 -2.71 -7.94
N THR A 256 -18.39 -2.58 -7.36
CA THR A 256 -18.19 -1.88 -6.08
C THR A 256 -18.07 -0.36 -6.24
N LEU A 257 -18.15 0.17 -7.47
CA LEU A 257 -18.16 1.61 -7.71
C LEU A 257 -19.47 2.24 -7.21
N PRO A 258 -19.44 3.28 -6.37
CA PRO A 258 -20.63 4.08 -6.07
C PRO A 258 -21.16 4.70 -7.36
N GLU A 259 -22.48 4.64 -7.59
CA GLU A 259 -23.17 5.09 -8.83
C GLU A 259 -23.03 6.58 -9.17
N GLY A 260 -22.14 7.32 -8.56
CA GLY A 260 -21.96 8.77 -8.71
C GLY A 260 -20.79 9.22 -9.58
N THR A 261 -19.87 8.36 -9.99
CA THR A 261 -18.58 8.79 -10.55
C THR A 261 -18.44 8.67 -12.08
N ARG A 262 -19.53 8.54 -12.82
CA ARG A 262 -19.49 8.55 -14.30
C ARG A 262 -19.35 9.97 -14.88
N ARG A 263 -18.32 10.73 -14.53
CA ARG A 263 -17.90 11.89 -15.31
C ARG A 263 -16.95 11.41 -16.41
N ARG A 264 -17.45 11.36 -17.63
CA ARG A 264 -16.59 11.22 -18.83
C ARG A 264 -15.67 12.43 -18.91
N VAL A 265 -14.40 12.24 -18.58
CA VAL A 265 -13.34 13.19 -18.91
C VAL A 265 -12.83 12.80 -20.29
N PRO A 266 -12.87 13.71 -21.28
CA PRO A 266 -12.37 13.39 -22.62
C PRO A 266 -10.85 13.22 -22.56
N LEU A 267 -10.35 12.11 -23.10
CA LEU A 267 -8.93 11.85 -23.36
C LEU A 267 -8.33 12.99 -24.18
N ARG A 268 -7.51 13.84 -23.57
CA ARG A 268 -6.59 14.71 -24.29
C ARG A 268 -5.33 13.92 -24.62
N VAL A 269 -5.32 13.26 -25.75
CA VAL A 269 -4.10 12.73 -26.36
C VAL A 269 -3.24 13.95 -26.75
N ARG A 270 -2.17 14.23 -26.00
CA ARG A 270 -1.13 15.14 -26.44
C ARG A 270 -0.24 14.39 -27.41
N HIS A 271 -0.47 14.59 -28.71
CA HIS A 271 0.53 14.25 -29.72
C HIS A 271 1.74 15.19 -29.55
N PRO A 272 2.98 14.65 -29.48
CA PRO A 272 4.15 15.47 -29.69
C PRO A 272 4.18 15.86 -31.16
N ALA A 273 4.04 17.16 -31.43
CA ALA A 273 4.32 17.71 -32.75
C ALA A 273 5.83 17.64 -33.00
N TRP A 274 6.24 16.77 -33.89
CA TRP A 274 7.51 16.86 -34.59
C TRP A 274 7.26 17.63 -35.87
N LEU A 275 7.76 18.85 -35.94
CA LEU A 275 8.27 19.54 -37.12
C LEU A 275 9.35 20.50 -36.66
#